data_a7acbc85c02c0fb2854d127b03cb66d2
#
_entry.id   a7acbc85c02c0fb2854d127b03cb66d2
#
_cell.length_a   1.000
_cell.length_b   1.000
_cell.length_c   1.000
_cell.angle_alpha   90.00
_cell.angle_beta   90.00
_cell.angle_gamma   90.00
#
_symmetry.space_group_name_H-M   'P 1'
#
loop_
_entity.id
_entity.type
_entity.pdbx_description
1 polymer ?
#
loop_
_entity_poly.entity_id
_entity_poly.type
_entity_poly.pdbx_seq_one_letter_code
_entity_poly.pdbx_strand_id
1 'polypeptide(L)'
;IIDNQLAILGKNISNTYDKLENEKEDSKALVTDISHQLKTPLASLSMCNSILEDDELTLDEKHEFLAMSNKNISKLQNLIECLVNISRLEAAMIKLKPVKSSLKDTVIKAYNSAYIKAQNKNIDIILEILKDYQIVHDNKWTEEAIFNVIDNGIKYTELGGKIIITMEESLNFIKINIEDNGSGIDKKEFNNIFKRFYRGKEHEKKGIEGSGVGLYLTRKIFEDQGGSILVKSKIGSGSKFTLMLPK
;
A
#
# COMPACT_ATOMS: atom_id res chain seq x y z
N ILE A 1 27.97 31.96 -24.80
CA ILE A 1 26.71 31.25 -25.11
C ILE A 1 26.99 29.73 -25.18
N ILE A 2 28.06 29.29 -25.91
CA ILE A 2 28.45 27.87 -26.04
C ILE A 2 28.81 27.24 -24.71
N ASP A 3 29.60 27.94 -23.88
CA ASP A 3 30.01 27.44 -22.55
C ASP A 3 28.84 27.22 -21.59
N ASN A 4 27.84 28.08 -21.67
CA ASN A 4 26.63 27.93 -20.85
C ASN A 4 25.74 26.73 -21.32
N GLN A 5 25.71 26.47 -22.63
CA GLN A 5 25.03 25.30 -23.18
C GLN A 5 25.74 24.00 -22.82
N LEU A 6 27.08 23.98 -22.87
CA LEU A 6 27.88 22.83 -22.45
C LEU A 6 27.74 22.54 -20.95
N ALA A 7 27.68 23.55 -20.09
CA ALA A 7 27.47 23.39 -18.66
C ALA A 7 26.06 22.82 -18.34
N ILE A 8 25.02 23.28 -19.07
CA ILE A 8 23.65 22.75 -18.94
C ILE A 8 23.59 21.30 -19.42
N LEU A 9 24.24 20.98 -20.53
CA LEU A 9 24.32 19.61 -21.06
C LEU A 9 25.02 18.67 -20.07
N GLY A 10 26.18 19.09 -19.52
CA GLY A 10 26.91 18.33 -18.50
C GLY A 10 26.07 18.06 -17.26
N LYS A 11 25.34 19.06 -16.78
CA LYS A 11 24.44 18.92 -15.63
C LYS A 11 23.26 17.98 -15.92
N ASN A 12 22.70 18.05 -17.13
CA ASN A 12 21.61 17.13 -17.53
C ASN A 12 22.10 15.69 -17.65
N ILE A 13 23.30 15.48 -18.20
CA ILE A 13 23.93 14.15 -18.30
C ILE A 13 24.20 13.60 -16.90
N SER A 14 24.80 14.39 -15.98
CA SER A 14 25.03 13.98 -14.59
C SER A 14 23.72 13.59 -13.90
N ASN A 15 22.69 14.43 -13.99
CA ASN A 15 21.39 14.15 -13.41
C ASN A 15 20.72 12.87 -13.98
N THR A 16 20.97 12.58 -15.28
CA THR A 16 20.46 11.36 -15.92
C THR A 16 21.24 10.13 -15.45
N TYR A 17 22.55 10.24 -15.28
CA TYR A 17 23.37 9.17 -14.71
C TYR A 17 22.97 8.86 -13.28
N ASP A 18 22.81 9.87 -12.42
CA ASP A 18 22.41 9.71 -11.03
C ASP A 18 21.00 9.04 -10.93
N LYS A 19 20.09 9.40 -11.83
CA LYS A 19 18.77 8.73 -11.93
C LYS A 19 18.89 7.26 -12.32
N LEU A 20 19.68 6.94 -13.33
CA LEU A 20 19.89 5.56 -13.79
C LEU A 20 20.56 4.69 -12.72
N GLU A 21 21.49 5.24 -11.97
CA GLU A 21 22.17 4.54 -10.88
C GLU A 21 21.21 4.27 -9.73
N ASN A 22 20.40 5.26 -9.34
CA ASN A 22 19.35 5.09 -8.35
C ASN A 22 18.28 4.05 -8.79
N GLU A 23 17.82 4.08 -10.04
CA GLU A 23 16.88 3.09 -10.59
C GLU A 23 17.46 1.67 -10.57
N LYS A 24 18.75 1.51 -10.86
CA LYS A 24 19.46 0.24 -10.80
C LYS A 24 19.59 -0.28 -9.37
N GLU A 25 19.92 0.59 -8.41
CA GLU A 25 19.98 0.22 -6.99
C GLU A 25 18.60 -0.15 -6.44
N ASP A 26 17.58 0.62 -6.78
CA ASP A 26 16.19 0.35 -6.43
C ASP A 26 15.72 -1.01 -7.00
N SER A 27 16.10 -1.33 -8.23
CA SER A 27 15.76 -2.62 -8.86
C SER A 27 16.47 -3.79 -8.17
N LYS A 28 17.75 -3.65 -7.79
CA LYS A 28 18.47 -4.68 -7.03
C LYS A 28 17.88 -4.88 -5.64
N ALA A 29 17.55 -3.80 -4.95
CA ALA A 29 16.90 -3.85 -3.64
C ALA A 29 15.54 -4.59 -3.76
N LEU A 30 14.76 -4.29 -4.79
CA LEU A 30 13.49 -4.96 -5.07
C LEU A 30 13.65 -6.47 -5.20
N VAL A 31 14.59 -6.94 -6.04
CA VAL A 31 14.85 -8.39 -6.24
C VAL A 31 15.26 -9.07 -4.94
N THR A 32 16.08 -8.40 -4.13
CA THR A 32 16.52 -8.91 -2.83
C THR A 32 15.36 -9.03 -1.85
N ASP A 33 14.55 -7.98 -1.74
CA ASP A 33 13.37 -7.94 -0.87
C ASP A 33 12.35 -9.03 -1.24
N ILE A 34 12.08 -9.17 -2.55
CA ILE A 34 11.21 -10.23 -3.10
C ILE A 34 11.72 -11.62 -2.68
N SER A 35 13.01 -11.87 -2.90
CA SER A 35 13.62 -13.16 -2.59
C SER A 35 13.44 -13.52 -1.12
N HIS A 36 13.66 -12.57 -0.22
CA HIS A 36 13.43 -12.75 1.21
C HIS A 36 11.97 -13.00 1.57
N GLN A 37 11.03 -12.22 0.98
CA GLN A 37 9.61 -12.34 1.28
C GLN A 37 8.98 -13.64 0.73
N LEU A 38 9.51 -14.19 -0.37
CA LEU A 38 9.07 -15.47 -0.92
C LEU A 38 9.66 -16.66 -0.18
N LYS A 39 10.93 -16.58 0.26
CA LYS A 39 11.65 -17.68 0.91
C LYS A 39 10.96 -18.16 2.19
N THR A 40 10.46 -17.24 3.01
CA THR A 40 9.84 -17.56 4.31
C THR A 40 8.55 -18.39 4.17
N PRO A 41 7.51 -17.96 3.42
CA PRO A 41 6.30 -18.77 3.25
C PRO A 41 6.57 -20.07 2.48
N LEU A 42 7.53 -20.09 1.55
CA LEU A 42 7.91 -21.31 0.83
C LEU A 42 8.56 -22.34 1.75
N ALA A 43 9.48 -21.91 2.62
CA ALA A 43 10.09 -22.80 3.62
C ALA A 43 9.04 -23.35 4.60
N SER A 44 8.09 -22.52 5.03
CA SER A 44 6.98 -22.95 5.89
C SER A 44 6.07 -23.96 5.19
N LEU A 45 5.77 -23.75 3.89
CA LEU A 45 5.01 -24.74 3.09
C LEU A 45 5.75 -26.08 2.96
N SER A 46 7.05 -26.03 2.67
CA SER A 46 7.86 -27.26 2.58
C SER A 46 7.88 -28.01 3.90
N MET A 47 7.98 -27.30 5.03
CA MET A 47 7.91 -27.90 6.36
C MET A 47 6.53 -28.51 6.64
N CYS A 48 5.44 -27.80 6.34
CA CYS A 48 4.09 -28.33 6.52
C CYS A 48 3.89 -29.61 5.68
N ASN A 49 4.35 -29.62 4.43
CA ASN A 49 4.25 -30.80 3.57
C ASN A 49 5.03 -32.00 4.14
N SER A 50 6.29 -31.80 4.59
CA SER A 50 7.08 -32.89 5.19
C SER A 50 6.43 -33.46 6.45
N ILE A 51 5.76 -32.59 7.26
CA ILE A 51 5.04 -33.06 8.45
C ILE A 51 3.77 -33.84 8.04
N LEU A 52 3.04 -33.37 7.01
CA LEU A 52 1.81 -34.02 6.54
C LEU A 52 2.04 -35.41 5.90
N GLU A 53 3.29 -35.73 5.56
CA GLU A 53 3.71 -37.09 5.11
C GLU A 53 3.81 -38.10 6.25
N ASP A 54 3.75 -37.63 7.50
CA ASP A 54 3.78 -38.53 8.69
C ASP A 54 2.41 -39.20 8.89
N ASP A 55 2.39 -40.50 8.88
CA ASP A 55 1.17 -41.29 9.06
C ASP A 55 0.66 -41.31 10.51
N GLU A 56 1.49 -40.92 11.50
CA GLU A 56 1.13 -40.92 12.92
C GLU A 56 0.37 -39.66 13.34
N LEU A 57 0.20 -38.65 12.45
CA LEU A 57 -0.53 -37.44 12.73
C LEU A 57 -2.03 -37.69 12.99
N THR A 58 -2.54 -37.08 14.04
CA THR A 58 -3.98 -37.00 14.31
C THR A 58 -4.73 -36.16 13.25
N LEU A 59 -6.02 -36.37 13.13
CA LEU A 59 -6.85 -35.58 12.21
C LEU A 59 -6.81 -34.07 12.52
N ASP A 60 -6.77 -33.70 13.79
CA ASP A 60 -6.72 -32.30 14.22
C ASP A 60 -5.38 -31.65 13.83
N GLU A 61 -4.26 -32.34 14.03
CA GLU A 61 -2.94 -31.89 13.59
C GLU A 61 -2.86 -31.76 12.06
N LYS A 62 -3.41 -32.72 11.30
CA LYS A 62 -3.50 -32.62 9.84
C LYS A 62 -4.29 -31.39 9.40
N HIS A 63 -5.41 -31.11 10.04
CA HIS A 63 -6.22 -29.90 9.77
C HIS A 63 -5.45 -28.60 10.07
N GLU A 64 -4.69 -28.55 11.16
CA GLU A 64 -3.88 -27.38 11.53
C GLU A 64 -2.78 -27.11 10.48
N PHE A 65 -2.01 -28.14 10.07
CA PHE A 65 -0.98 -27.97 9.05
C PHE A 65 -1.53 -27.63 7.67
N LEU A 66 -2.70 -28.17 7.29
CA LEU A 66 -3.41 -27.77 6.06
C LEU A 66 -3.87 -26.31 6.12
N ALA A 67 -4.40 -25.86 7.25
CA ALA A 67 -4.79 -24.45 7.42
C ALA A 67 -3.56 -23.51 7.34
N MET A 68 -2.43 -23.91 7.94
CA MET A 68 -1.17 -23.17 7.85
C MET A 68 -0.64 -23.12 6.40
N SER A 69 -0.73 -24.23 5.67
CA SER A 69 -0.35 -24.29 4.25
C SER A 69 -1.20 -23.37 3.39
N ASN A 70 -2.52 -23.39 3.55
CA ASN A 70 -3.44 -22.51 2.84
C ASN A 70 -3.17 -21.04 3.13
N LYS A 71 -2.85 -20.69 4.38
CA LYS A 71 -2.45 -19.34 4.76
C LYS A 71 -1.16 -18.89 4.05
N ASN A 72 -0.16 -19.75 3.95
CA ASN A 72 1.09 -19.45 3.24
C ASN A 72 0.87 -19.32 1.73
N ILE A 73 0.00 -20.14 1.12
CA ILE A 73 -0.38 -20.04 -0.29
C ILE A 73 -1.04 -18.67 -0.55
N SER A 74 -2.02 -18.26 0.26
CA SER A 74 -2.68 -16.97 0.14
C SER A 74 -1.68 -15.80 0.28
N LYS A 75 -0.70 -15.93 1.18
CA LYS A 75 0.37 -14.95 1.34
C LYS A 75 1.25 -14.85 0.09
N LEU A 76 1.61 -15.98 -0.53
CA LEU A 76 2.38 -16.00 -1.78
C LEU A 76 1.59 -15.40 -2.93
N GLN A 77 0.30 -15.70 -3.07
CA GLN A 77 -0.57 -15.11 -4.08
C GLN A 77 -0.62 -13.58 -3.97
N ASN A 78 -0.85 -13.07 -2.77
CA ASN A 78 -0.86 -11.62 -2.50
C ASN A 78 0.50 -10.97 -2.83
N LEU A 79 1.63 -11.64 -2.55
CA LEU A 79 2.95 -11.14 -2.90
C LEU A 79 3.14 -11.08 -4.42
N ILE A 80 2.71 -12.11 -5.14
CA ILE A 80 2.78 -12.14 -6.62
C ILE A 80 1.94 -11.01 -7.22
N GLU A 81 0.72 -10.78 -6.77
CA GLU A 81 -0.11 -9.67 -7.24
C GLU A 81 0.55 -8.31 -6.98
N CYS A 82 1.10 -8.12 -5.79
CA CYS A 82 1.85 -6.92 -5.45
C CYS A 82 3.05 -6.71 -6.38
N LEU A 83 3.79 -7.78 -6.69
CA LEU A 83 4.94 -7.75 -7.59
C LEU A 83 4.55 -7.38 -9.02
N VAL A 84 3.47 -7.97 -9.52
CA VAL A 84 2.92 -7.64 -10.83
C VAL A 84 2.53 -6.16 -10.89
N ASN A 85 1.92 -5.63 -9.83
CA ASN A 85 1.53 -4.22 -9.76
C ASN A 85 2.76 -3.29 -9.69
N ILE A 86 3.78 -3.63 -8.88
CA ILE A 86 5.05 -2.88 -8.83
C ILE A 86 5.75 -2.92 -10.19
N SER A 87 5.90 -4.10 -10.78
CA SER A 87 6.56 -4.27 -12.08
C SER A 87 5.87 -3.46 -13.18
N ARG A 88 4.55 -3.41 -13.16
CA ARG A 88 3.77 -2.59 -14.10
C ARG A 88 4.01 -1.10 -13.89
N LEU A 89 4.12 -0.64 -12.64
CA LEU A 89 4.42 0.76 -12.31
C LEU A 89 5.86 1.13 -12.71
N GLU A 90 6.85 0.31 -12.37
CA GLU A 90 8.26 0.60 -12.63
C GLU A 90 8.63 0.51 -14.12
N ALA A 91 8.06 -0.44 -14.85
CA ALA A 91 8.25 -0.55 -16.28
C ALA A 91 7.56 0.58 -17.10
N ALA A 92 7.03 1.62 -16.44
CA ALA A 92 6.15 2.61 -17.05
C ALA A 92 5.01 1.97 -17.89
N MET A 93 4.69 0.69 -17.62
CA MET A 93 3.61 -0.03 -18.30
C MET A 93 2.24 0.36 -17.73
N ILE A 94 2.20 0.90 -16.51
CA ILE A 94 1.01 1.61 -16.04
C ILE A 94 1.04 2.98 -16.68
N LYS A 95 0.53 3.06 -17.87
CA LYS A 95 0.11 4.34 -18.43
C LYS A 95 -1.14 4.75 -17.66
N LEU A 96 -0.96 5.60 -16.66
CA LEU A 96 -2.08 6.28 -16.04
C LEU A 96 -2.94 6.88 -17.16
N LYS A 97 -4.23 6.71 -17.06
CA LYS A 97 -5.21 7.29 -17.98
C LYS A 97 -6.06 8.32 -17.22
N PRO A 98 -5.46 9.46 -16.84
CA PRO A 98 -6.19 10.47 -16.10
C PRO A 98 -7.30 11.04 -16.97
N VAL A 99 -8.51 11.07 -16.43
CA VAL A 99 -9.68 11.64 -17.06
C VAL A 99 -10.37 12.56 -16.05
N LYS A 100 -11.03 13.60 -16.53
CA LYS A 100 -11.83 14.47 -15.67
C LYS A 100 -13.08 13.72 -15.22
N SER A 101 -13.20 13.44 -13.94
CA SER A 101 -14.28 12.63 -13.37
C SER A 101 -14.54 12.96 -11.90
N SER A 102 -15.65 12.44 -11.35
CA SER A 102 -16.02 12.58 -9.94
C SER A 102 -15.04 11.87 -9.03
N LEU A 103 -14.36 12.64 -8.17
CA LEU A 103 -13.49 12.06 -7.15
C LEU A 103 -14.32 11.38 -6.05
N LYS A 104 -15.53 11.89 -5.77
CA LYS A 104 -16.47 11.29 -4.83
C LYS A 104 -16.85 9.87 -5.23
N ASP A 105 -17.14 9.65 -6.52
CA ASP A 105 -17.48 8.31 -7.03
C ASP A 105 -16.30 7.34 -6.88
N THR A 106 -15.08 7.82 -7.10
CA THR A 106 -13.85 7.02 -6.92
C THR A 106 -13.67 6.62 -5.44
N VAL A 107 -13.89 7.56 -4.51
CA VAL A 107 -13.82 7.27 -3.06
C VAL A 107 -14.92 6.29 -2.65
N ILE A 108 -16.15 6.44 -3.15
CA ILE A 108 -17.27 5.52 -2.86
C ILE A 108 -16.95 4.10 -3.35
N LYS A 109 -16.34 3.93 -4.52
CA LYS A 109 -15.94 2.61 -5.04
C LYS A 109 -14.90 1.97 -4.11
N ALA A 110 -13.87 2.70 -3.70
CA ALA A 110 -12.89 2.20 -2.75
C ALA A 110 -13.52 1.80 -1.40
N TYR A 111 -14.45 2.62 -0.89
CA TYR A 111 -15.23 2.30 0.31
C TYR A 111 -16.01 0.99 0.13
N ASN A 112 -16.75 0.84 -0.98
CA ASN A 112 -17.54 -0.37 -1.24
C ASN A 112 -16.66 -1.62 -1.30
N SER A 113 -15.47 -1.53 -1.89
CA SER A 113 -14.50 -2.62 -1.96
C SER A 113 -13.96 -3.03 -0.57
N ALA A 114 -13.93 -2.10 0.38
CA ALA A 114 -13.48 -2.34 1.75
C ALA A 114 -14.59 -2.77 2.72
N TYR A 115 -15.86 -2.51 2.35
CA TYR A 115 -17.02 -2.63 3.25
C TYR A 115 -17.17 -4.01 3.90
N ILE A 116 -17.06 -5.09 3.12
CA ILE A 116 -17.20 -6.47 3.63
C ILE A 116 -16.12 -6.78 4.66
N LYS A 117 -14.87 -6.34 4.40
CA LYS A 117 -13.75 -6.54 5.34
C LYS A 117 -13.97 -5.79 6.66
N ALA A 118 -14.48 -4.57 6.58
CA ALA A 118 -14.81 -3.77 7.75
C ALA A 118 -15.92 -4.41 8.58
N GLN A 119 -16.99 -4.86 7.94
CA GLN A 119 -18.12 -5.58 8.56
C GLN A 119 -17.64 -6.84 9.30
N ASN A 120 -16.79 -7.65 8.67
CA ASN A 120 -16.25 -8.88 9.28
C ASN A 120 -15.44 -8.59 10.56
N LYS A 121 -14.91 -7.38 10.70
CA LYS A 121 -14.17 -6.92 11.87
C LYS A 121 -14.98 -5.97 12.76
N ASN A 122 -16.27 -5.80 12.47
CA ASN A 122 -17.18 -4.90 13.18
C ASN A 122 -16.62 -3.46 13.28
N ILE A 123 -16.05 -2.96 12.17
CA ILE A 123 -15.49 -1.60 12.09
C ILE A 123 -16.46 -0.72 11.30
N ASP A 124 -16.81 0.43 11.88
CA ASP A 124 -17.64 1.44 11.23
C ASP A 124 -16.80 2.30 10.29
N ILE A 125 -17.17 2.34 9.01
CA ILE A 125 -16.59 3.30 8.06
C ILE A 125 -17.61 4.40 7.80
N ILE A 126 -17.27 5.63 8.18
CA ILE A 126 -18.12 6.81 8.07
C ILE A 126 -17.64 7.67 6.91
N LEU A 127 -18.53 7.92 5.95
CA LEU A 127 -18.28 8.81 4.81
C LEU A 127 -18.88 10.21 5.10
N GLU A 128 -18.03 11.18 5.39
CA GLU A 128 -18.41 12.58 5.59
C GLU A 128 -18.02 13.42 4.37
N ILE A 129 -18.60 13.09 3.19
CA ILE A 129 -18.29 13.75 1.93
C ILE A 129 -19.46 14.66 1.53
N LEU A 130 -19.32 15.96 1.84
CA LEU A 130 -20.36 16.97 1.60
C LEU A 130 -20.40 17.45 0.16
N LYS A 131 -19.26 17.46 -0.54
CA LYS A 131 -19.12 18.03 -1.89
C LYS A 131 -18.40 17.06 -2.81
N ASP A 132 -18.82 17.00 -4.08
CA ASP A 132 -18.08 16.33 -5.14
C ASP A 132 -17.11 17.28 -5.84
N TYR A 133 -16.00 16.73 -6.31
CA TYR A 133 -14.97 17.46 -7.05
C TYR A 133 -14.67 16.75 -8.36
N GLN A 134 -14.87 17.48 -9.47
CA GLN A 134 -14.56 17.02 -10.82
C GLN A 134 -13.10 17.38 -11.13
N ILE A 135 -12.18 16.43 -10.96
CA ILE A 135 -10.74 16.61 -11.18
C ILE A 135 -10.19 15.61 -12.17
N VAL A 136 -9.02 15.91 -12.72
CA VAL A 136 -8.32 15.00 -13.63
C VAL A 136 -7.54 13.98 -12.81
N HIS A 137 -7.94 12.71 -12.86
CA HIS A 137 -7.28 11.62 -12.16
C HIS A 137 -7.52 10.28 -12.85
N ASP A 138 -6.69 9.29 -12.56
CA ASP A 138 -6.93 7.90 -12.98
C ASP A 138 -7.87 7.22 -11.98
N ASN A 139 -9.10 6.97 -12.39
CA ASN A 139 -10.14 6.43 -11.51
C ASN A 139 -9.73 5.10 -10.88
N LYS A 140 -9.18 4.18 -11.69
CA LYS A 140 -8.83 2.83 -11.25
C LYS A 140 -7.69 2.84 -10.24
N TRP A 141 -6.61 3.52 -10.58
CA TRP A 141 -5.43 3.55 -9.70
C TRP A 141 -5.63 4.41 -8.46
N THR A 142 -6.42 5.48 -8.57
CA THR A 142 -6.80 6.28 -7.40
C THR A 142 -7.74 5.49 -6.46
N GLU A 143 -8.69 4.72 -7.00
CA GLU A 143 -9.52 3.80 -6.23
C GLU A 143 -8.67 2.78 -5.46
N GLU A 144 -7.73 2.11 -6.15
CA GLU A 144 -6.80 1.13 -5.56
C GLU A 144 -5.97 1.75 -4.43
N ALA A 145 -5.43 2.96 -4.65
CA ALA A 145 -4.63 3.66 -3.66
C ALA A 145 -5.45 4.04 -2.41
N ILE A 146 -6.69 4.52 -2.58
CA ILE A 146 -7.61 4.83 -1.48
C ILE A 146 -7.97 3.54 -0.73
N PHE A 147 -8.31 2.47 -1.47
CA PHE A 147 -8.60 1.16 -0.88
C PHE A 147 -7.45 0.65 0.00
N ASN A 148 -6.21 0.76 -0.45
CA ASN A 148 -5.03 0.35 0.31
C ASN A 148 -4.92 1.07 1.66
N VAL A 149 -5.26 2.36 1.71
CA VAL A 149 -5.24 3.13 2.97
C VAL A 149 -6.40 2.71 3.87
N ILE A 150 -7.61 2.51 3.33
CA ILE A 150 -8.77 2.03 4.10
C ILE A 150 -8.49 0.61 4.65
N ASP A 151 -7.96 -0.30 3.83
CA ASP A 151 -7.60 -1.67 4.23
C ASP A 151 -6.55 -1.68 5.35
N ASN A 152 -5.58 -0.77 5.32
CA ASN A 152 -4.67 -0.56 6.43
C ASN A 152 -5.40 -0.07 7.69
N GLY A 153 -6.29 0.91 7.58
CA GLY A 153 -7.14 1.34 8.70
C GLY A 153 -7.89 0.17 9.31
N ILE A 154 -8.53 -0.68 8.49
CA ILE A 154 -9.24 -1.89 8.96
C ILE A 154 -8.29 -2.86 9.67
N LYS A 155 -7.09 -3.09 9.12
CA LYS A 155 -6.11 -4.04 9.69
C LYS A 155 -5.62 -3.63 11.07
N TYR A 156 -5.32 -2.34 11.24
CA TYR A 156 -4.67 -1.81 12.43
C TYR A 156 -5.62 -1.21 13.48
N THR A 157 -6.91 -1.16 13.18
CA THR A 157 -7.96 -0.79 14.12
C THR A 157 -8.49 -2.05 14.82
N GLU A 158 -8.79 -1.95 16.12
CA GLU A 158 -9.35 -3.06 16.89
C GLU A 158 -10.84 -3.27 16.54
N LEU A 159 -11.40 -4.41 16.97
CA LEU A 159 -12.82 -4.73 16.83
C LEU A 159 -13.69 -3.61 17.42
N GLY A 160 -14.72 -3.20 16.68
CA GLY A 160 -15.62 -2.13 17.12
C GLY A 160 -15.06 -0.72 16.96
N GLY A 161 -13.92 -0.57 16.28
CA GLY A 161 -13.35 0.73 15.97
C GLY A 161 -14.03 1.45 14.81
N LYS A 162 -13.48 2.59 14.41
CA LYS A 162 -14.06 3.43 13.35
C LYS A 162 -12.99 3.98 12.40
N ILE A 163 -13.41 4.19 11.16
CA ILE A 163 -12.66 4.89 10.13
C ILE A 163 -13.53 6.02 9.58
N ILE A 164 -12.99 7.23 9.49
CA ILE A 164 -13.71 8.39 8.97
C ILE A 164 -13.02 8.83 7.68
N ILE A 165 -13.81 8.99 6.61
CA ILE A 165 -13.33 9.45 5.30
C ILE A 165 -13.98 10.79 5.00
N THR A 166 -13.15 11.83 4.83
CA THR A 166 -13.60 13.18 4.48
C THR A 166 -12.90 13.65 3.22
N MET A 167 -13.53 14.59 2.53
CA MET A 167 -12.91 15.33 1.42
C MET A 167 -12.97 16.82 1.69
N GLU A 168 -11.86 17.50 1.46
CA GLU A 168 -11.78 18.96 1.62
C GLU A 168 -10.98 19.61 0.49
N GLU A 169 -11.36 20.83 0.17
CA GLU A 169 -10.69 21.63 -0.83
C GLU A 169 -9.58 22.49 -0.19
N SER A 170 -8.42 22.49 -0.80
CA SER A 170 -7.30 23.38 -0.47
C SER A 170 -6.99 24.29 -1.67
N LEU A 171 -6.02 25.19 -1.55
CA LEU A 171 -5.72 26.17 -2.61
C LEU A 171 -5.49 25.51 -3.98
N ASN A 172 -4.62 24.51 -4.06
CA ASN A 172 -4.21 23.84 -5.31
C ASN A 172 -4.58 22.35 -5.37
N PHE A 173 -5.15 21.79 -4.30
CA PHE A 173 -5.36 20.36 -4.16
C PHE A 173 -6.76 20.05 -3.60
N ILE A 174 -7.28 18.91 -3.99
CA ILE A 174 -8.35 18.25 -3.25
C ILE A 174 -7.69 17.19 -2.34
N LYS A 175 -8.06 17.22 -1.07
CA LYS A 175 -7.56 16.30 -0.04
C LYS A 175 -8.61 15.27 0.29
N ILE A 176 -8.20 14.02 0.33
CA ILE A 176 -8.97 12.90 0.86
C ILE A 176 -8.30 12.52 2.18
N ASN A 177 -9.01 12.69 3.28
CA ASN A 177 -8.52 12.29 4.60
C ASN A 177 -9.17 10.97 5.00
N ILE A 178 -8.35 10.03 5.44
CA ILE A 178 -8.77 8.74 5.98
C ILE A 178 -8.19 8.64 7.37
N GLU A 179 -9.04 8.65 8.37
CA GLU A 179 -8.68 8.70 9.79
C GLU A 179 -9.22 7.47 10.52
N ASP A 180 -8.33 6.70 11.14
CA ASP A 180 -8.65 5.55 11.97
C ASP A 180 -8.38 5.85 13.45
N ASN A 181 -9.06 5.11 14.34
CA ASN A 181 -8.81 5.13 15.77
C ASN A 181 -8.02 3.89 16.25
N GLY A 182 -7.15 3.37 15.41
CA GLY A 182 -6.39 2.16 15.65
C GLY A 182 -5.14 2.34 16.53
N SER A 183 -4.18 1.43 16.38
CA SER A 183 -2.95 1.38 17.17
C SER A 183 -2.04 2.60 17.02
N GLY A 184 -2.17 3.35 15.92
CA GLY A 184 -1.27 4.45 15.59
C GLY A 184 0.11 3.99 15.14
N ILE A 185 0.96 4.96 14.75
CA ILE A 185 2.29 4.75 14.16
C ILE A 185 3.29 5.63 14.92
N ASP A 186 4.47 5.07 15.25
CA ASP A 186 5.57 5.86 15.82
C ASP A 186 6.10 6.86 14.76
N LYS A 187 6.39 8.09 15.19
CA LYS A 187 6.96 9.12 14.31
C LYS A 187 8.25 8.67 13.62
N LYS A 188 9.04 7.82 14.25
CA LYS A 188 10.28 7.26 13.68
C LYS A 188 10.02 6.38 12.46
N GLU A 189 8.80 5.85 12.33
CA GLU A 189 8.41 4.96 11.23
C GLU A 189 7.78 5.70 10.04
N PHE A 190 7.42 6.99 10.17
CA PHE A 190 6.71 7.75 9.14
C PHE A 190 7.38 7.72 7.76
N ASN A 191 8.72 7.77 7.71
CA ASN A 191 9.46 7.66 6.45
C ASN A 191 9.57 6.22 5.96
N ASN A 192 9.47 5.24 6.85
CA ASN A 192 9.64 3.84 6.53
C ASN A 192 8.37 3.17 6.04
N ILE A 193 7.19 3.58 6.56
CA ILE A 193 5.91 2.98 6.17
C ILE A 193 5.59 3.09 4.67
N PHE A 194 6.26 3.99 3.95
CA PHE A 194 6.15 4.16 2.50
C PHE A 194 7.25 3.42 1.72
N LYS A 195 8.15 2.68 2.39
CA LYS A 195 9.13 1.82 1.72
C LYS A 195 8.49 0.51 1.33
N ARG A 196 8.99 -0.12 0.27
CA ARG A 196 8.56 -1.44 -0.19
C ARG A 196 8.77 -2.48 0.90
N PHE A 197 7.80 -3.38 1.07
CA PHE A 197 7.84 -4.50 2.01
C PHE A 197 8.07 -4.11 3.48
N TYR A 198 8.01 -2.81 3.80
CA TYR A 198 8.16 -2.38 5.17
C TYR A 198 6.92 -2.74 6.00
N ARG A 199 7.19 -3.31 7.16
CA ARG A 199 6.18 -3.65 8.18
C ARG A 199 6.72 -3.27 9.56
N GLY A 200 5.91 -2.62 10.36
CA GLY A 200 6.31 -2.29 11.74
C GLY A 200 6.55 -3.56 12.55
N LYS A 201 7.66 -3.62 13.27
CA LYS A 201 8.10 -4.82 14.04
C LYS A 201 7.06 -5.35 15.02
N GLU A 202 6.28 -4.47 15.64
CA GLU A 202 5.21 -4.86 16.58
C GLU A 202 4.03 -5.51 15.87
N HIS A 203 3.72 -5.07 14.65
CA HIS A 203 2.61 -5.61 13.85
C HIS A 203 2.96 -6.97 13.24
N GLU A 204 4.23 -7.21 12.91
CA GLU A 204 4.70 -8.54 12.53
C GLU A 204 4.53 -9.56 13.65
N LYS A 205 4.90 -9.17 14.88
CA LYS A 205 4.75 -10.03 16.07
C LYS A 205 3.28 -10.36 16.37
N LYS A 206 2.35 -9.45 16.08
CA LYS A 206 0.90 -9.66 16.25
C LYS A 206 0.26 -10.48 15.13
N GLY A 207 1.03 -10.93 14.14
CA GLY A 207 0.53 -11.75 13.03
C GLY A 207 -0.43 -11.03 12.08
N ILE A 208 -0.45 -9.67 12.09
CA ILE A 208 -1.30 -8.89 11.17
C ILE A 208 -0.80 -9.12 9.75
N GLU A 209 -1.66 -9.61 8.87
CA GLU A 209 -1.29 -9.93 7.50
C GLU A 209 -1.14 -8.69 6.61
N GLY A 210 -0.13 -8.70 5.74
CA GLY A 210 0.10 -7.64 4.76
C GLY A 210 1.41 -7.83 4.00
N SER A 211 1.44 -7.38 2.76
CA SER A 211 2.62 -7.45 1.89
C SER A 211 3.66 -6.34 2.17
N GLY A 212 3.27 -5.26 2.88
CA GLY A 212 4.12 -4.09 3.06
C GLY A 212 4.29 -3.24 1.79
N VAL A 213 3.44 -3.42 0.79
CA VAL A 213 3.55 -2.75 -0.51
C VAL A 213 2.45 -1.70 -0.72
N GLY A 214 1.31 -1.83 -0.05
CA GLY A 214 0.13 -0.99 -0.31
C GLY A 214 0.40 0.51 -0.17
N LEU A 215 1.05 0.96 0.91
CA LEU A 215 1.37 2.38 1.10
C LEU A 215 2.44 2.89 0.12
N TYR A 216 3.43 2.08 -0.22
CA TYR A 216 4.39 2.41 -1.28
C TYR A 216 3.67 2.65 -2.61
N LEU A 217 2.79 1.72 -3.00
CA LEU A 217 1.99 1.82 -4.21
C LEU A 217 1.09 3.07 -4.19
N THR A 218 0.41 3.31 -3.07
CA THR A 218 -0.41 4.51 -2.87
C THR A 218 0.39 5.79 -3.09
N ARG A 219 1.57 5.90 -2.47
CA ARG A 219 2.45 7.05 -2.63
C ARG A 219 2.84 7.26 -4.09
N LYS A 220 3.28 6.20 -4.78
CA LYS A 220 3.70 6.25 -6.18
C LYS A 220 2.56 6.68 -7.11
N ILE A 221 1.36 6.11 -6.94
CA ILE A 221 0.17 6.47 -7.72
C ILE A 221 -0.17 7.95 -7.58
N PHE A 222 -0.10 8.49 -6.36
CA PHE A 222 -0.40 9.91 -6.13
C PHE A 222 0.71 10.82 -6.66
N GLU A 223 1.97 10.50 -6.44
CA GLU A 223 3.13 11.26 -6.98
C GLU A 223 3.13 11.29 -8.51
N ASP A 224 2.83 10.18 -9.19
CA ASP A 224 2.75 10.10 -10.65
C ASP A 224 1.58 10.89 -11.25
N GLN A 225 0.58 11.25 -10.42
CA GLN A 225 -0.53 12.15 -10.77
C GLN A 225 -0.29 13.60 -10.31
N GLY A 226 0.94 13.94 -9.89
CA GLY A 226 1.28 15.29 -9.40
C GLY A 226 0.75 15.58 -7.99
N GLY A 227 0.28 14.56 -7.30
CA GLY A 227 -0.23 14.63 -5.94
C GLY A 227 0.80 14.24 -4.87
N SER A 228 0.32 13.97 -3.68
CA SER A 228 1.17 13.50 -2.56
C SER A 228 0.35 12.82 -1.47
N ILE A 229 1.04 12.16 -0.54
CA ILE A 229 0.46 11.53 0.65
C ILE A 229 1.17 12.02 1.91
N LEU A 230 0.41 12.34 2.94
CA LEU A 230 0.91 12.71 4.26
C LEU A 230 0.31 11.78 5.33
N VAL A 231 1.04 11.61 6.42
CA VAL A 231 0.58 10.87 7.60
C VAL A 231 0.72 11.72 8.86
N LYS A 232 -0.31 11.70 9.69
CA LYS A 232 -0.27 12.18 11.07
C LYS A 232 -0.77 11.05 11.95
N SER A 233 -0.01 10.68 12.96
CA SER A 233 -0.38 9.58 13.83
C SER A 233 0.25 9.74 15.21
N LYS A 234 -0.36 9.10 16.20
CA LYS A 234 0.16 8.95 17.56
C LYS A 234 -0.18 7.54 18.05
N ILE A 235 0.80 6.87 18.61
CA ILE A 235 0.61 5.53 19.20
C ILE A 235 -0.58 5.55 20.18
N GLY A 236 -1.49 4.59 20.03
CA GLY A 236 -2.70 4.44 20.83
C GLY A 236 -3.82 5.43 20.54
N SER A 237 -3.66 6.29 19.52
CA SER A 237 -4.68 7.31 19.17
C SER A 237 -5.14 7.22 17.71
N GLY A 238 -4.59 6.27 16.94
CA GLY A 238 -4.91 6.09 15.52
C GLY A 238 -4.03 6.88 14.57
N SER A 239 -4.40 6.86 13.30
CA SER A 239 -3.65 7.50 12.21
C SER A 239 -4.59 8.26 11.28
N LYS A 240 -4.09 9.36 10.72
CA LYS A 240 -4.74 10.12 9.66
C LYS A 240 -3.83 10.18 8.44
N PHE A 241 -4.27 9.57 7.37
CA PHE A 241 -3.64 9.71 6.06
C PHE A 241 -4.37 10.77 5.25
N THR A 242 -3.61 11.69 4.66
CA THR A 242 -4.12 12.73 3.77
C THR A 242 -3.55 12.51 2.39
N LEU A 243 -4.40 12.13 1.45
CA LEU A 243 -4.11 11.93 0.04
C LEU A 243 -4.48 13.21 -0.71
N MET A 244 -3.59 13.75 -1.52
CA MET A 244 -3.78 15.04 -2.21
C MET A 244 -3.64 14.86 -3.72
N LEU A 245 -4.64 15.33 -4.47
CA LEU A 245 -4.61 15.40 -5.94
C LEU A 245 -4.74 16.86 -6.39
N PRO A 246 -4.05 17.25 -7.49
CA PRO A 246 -4.23 18.58 -8.09
C PRO A 246 -5.68 18.81 -8.52
N LYS A 247 -6.08 20.08 -8.53
CA LYS A 247 -7.40 20.50 -9.05
C LYS A 247 -7.49 20.44 -10.56
#